data_53df4b8ed715bbf035d2750ec895f0e0
#
_entry.id   53df4b8ed715bbf035d2750ec895f0e0
#
_cell.length_a   1.000
_cell.length_b   1.000
_cell.length_c   1.000
_cell.angle_alpha   90.00
_cell.angle_beta   90.00
_cell.angle_gamma   90.00
#
_symmetry.space_group_name_H-M   'P 1'
#
loop_
_entity.id
_entity.type
_entity.pdbx_description
1 polymer ?
#
loop_
_entity_poly.entity_id
_entity_poly.type
_entity_poly.pdbx_seq_one_letter_code
_entity_poly.pdbx_strand_id
1 'polypeptide(L)'
;QSNNITVLRNHGVVAKGEDLFDCFLLIQALEEAVAVDAISRLYAQNPGEKTQNKEQAGASSETKKYKLFSQEQIDDIVKIVNNDQQMKELGAKTKMTMDLAVQLEETGATYSFSFEDGRIANVGNDTGAEFLISAPENIWRAVFNREIDPFVATTQKKMNLKGDFAKISKWYAPCSRIFELWGEVPVE
;
A
#
# COMPACT_ATOMS: atom_id res chain seq x y z
N GLN A 1 -26.84 1.35 13.76
CA GLN A 1 -25.62 1.33 12.93
C GLN A 1 -25.59 -0.01 12.22
N SER A 2 -25.60 0.00 10.90
CA SER A 2 -25.46 -1.21 10.10
C SER A 2 -23.95 -1.59 10.10
N ASN A 3 -23.63 -2.74 10.66
CA ASN A 3 -22.26 -3.27 10.58
C ASN A 3 -22.02 -3.80 9.17
N ASN A 4 -20.96 -3.32 8.53
CA ASN A 4 -20.57 -3.76 7.18
C ASN A 4 -19.78 -5.07 7.18
N ILE A 5 -19.40 -5.59 8.34
CA ILE A 5 -18.69 -6.84 8.50
C ILE A 5 -19.23 -7.63 9.69
N THR A 6 -19.39 -8.93 9.54
CA THR A 6 -19.88 -9.84 10.57
C THR A 6 -19.05 -11.10 10.59
N VAL A 7 -18.53 -11.45 11.76
CA VAL A 7 -17.81 -12.71 11.99
C VAL A 7 -18.83 -13.76 12.46
N LEU A 8 -18.95 -14.84 11.71
CA LEU A 8 -19.80 -15.97 12.04
C LEU A 8 -18.96 -17.04 12.74
N ARG A 9 -19.33 -17.37 13.98
CA ARG A 9 -18.58 -18.35 14.78
C ARG A 9 -18.51 -19.69 14.05
N ASN A 10 -17.28 -20.19 13.82
CA ASN A 10 -16.95 -21.44 13.12
C ASN A 10 -17.35 -21.49 11.63
N HIS A 11 -17.78 -20.38 11.03
CA HIS A 11 -18.23 -20.33 9.63
C HIS A 11 -17.45 -19.34 8.76
N GLY A 12 -16.80 -18.34 9.36
CA GLY A 12 -16.02 -17.33 8.63
C GLY A 12 -16.56 -15.92 8.77
N VAL A 13 -16.32 -15.11 7.77
CA VAL A 13 -16.63 -13.68 7.75
C VAL A 13 -17.59 -13.37 6.60
N VAL A 14 -18.56 -12.52 6.85
CA VAL A 14 -19.46 -11.94 5.84
C VAL A 14 -19.22 -10.44 5.82
N ALA A 15 -18.86 -9.92 4.66
CA ALA A 15 -18.72 -8.48 4.43
C ALA A 15 -19.83 -7.98 3.50
N LYS A 16 -20.28 -6.75 3.72
CA LYS A 16 -21.23 -6.03 2.89
C LYS A 16 -20.60 -4.71 2.48
N GLY A 17 -20.35 -4.52 1.19
CA GLY A 17 -19.81 -3.31 0.58
C GLY A 17 -20.67 -2.84 -0.59
N GLU A 18 -20.25 -1.76 -1.23
CA GLU A 18 -20.88 -1.26 -2.45
C GLU A 18 -20.58 -2.20 -3.63
N ASP A 19 -19.41 -2.83 -3.61
CA ASP A 19 -18.99 -3.82 -4.58
C ASP A 19 -18.11 -4.92 -3.95
N LEU A 20 -17.61 -5.85 -4.77
CA LEU A 20 -16.79 -6.97 -4.32
C LEU A 20 -15.44 -6.49 -3.75
N PHE A 21 -14.91 -5.39 -4.27
CA PHE A 21 -13.63 -4.85 -3.82
C PHE A 21 -13.75 -4.20 -2.43
N ASP A 22 -14.83 -3.46 -2.18
CA ASP A 22 -15.16 -2.96 -0.83
C ASP A 22 -15.24 -4.12 0.18
N CYS A 23 -15.90 -5.21 -0.20
CA CYS A 23 -15.99 -6.40 0.66
C CYS A 23 -14.61 -7.02 0.93
N PHE A 24 -13.76 -7.10 -0.10
CA PHE A 24 -12.40 -7.60 0.03
C PHE A 24 -11.56 -6.73 0.98
N LEU A 25 -11.59 -5.41 0.81
CA LEU A 25 -10.84 -4.48 1.68
C LEU A 25 -11.31 -4.55 3.14
N LEU A 26 -12.62 -4.69 3.38
CA LEU A 26 -13.16 -4.86 4.73
C LEU A 26 -12.64 -6.12 5.40
N ILE A 27 -12.56 -7.24 4.66
CA ILE A 27 -12.04 -8.51 5.18
C ILE A 27 -10.55 -8.39 5.48
N GLN A 28 -9.75 -7.77 4.60
CA GLN A 28 -8.33 -7.54 4.81
C GLN A 28 -8.08 -6.68 6.06
N ALA A 29 -8.80 -5.57 6.20
CA ALA A 29 -8.70 -4.71 7.38
C ALA A 29 -9.04 -5.45 8.69
N LEU A 30 -10.01 -6.38 8.64
CA LEU A 30 -10.33 -7.23 9.79
C LEU A 30 -9.19 -8.20 10.12
N GLU A 31 -8.61 -8.85 9.12
CA GLU A 31 -7.49 -9.78 9.31
C GLU A 31 -6.28 -9.08 9.95
N GLU A 32 -5.92 -7.89 9.48
CA GLU A 32 -4.86 -7.07 10.06
C GLU A 32 -5.16 -6.67 11.51
N ALA A 33 -6.38 -6.21 11.78
CA ALA A 33 -6.80 -5.82 13.12
C ALA A 33 -6.75 -7.02 14.10
N VAL A 34 -7.17 -8.20 13.66
CA VAL A 34 -7.12 -9.44 14.46
C VAL A 34 -5.67 -9.85 14.72
N ALA A 35 -4.80 -9.74 13.73
CA ALA A 35 -3.38 -10.07 13.89
C ALA A 35 -2.71 -9.14 14.92
N VAL A 36 -2.96 -7.84 14.85
CA VAL A 36 -2.45 -6.83 15.81
C VAL A 36 -2.99 -7.12 17.22
N ASP A 37 -4.29 -7.40 17.37
CA ASP A 37 -4.89 -7.72 18.67
C ASP A 37 -4.29 -9.01 19.26
N ALA A 38 -4.11 -10.06 18.44
CA ALA A 38 -3.49 -11.29 18.87
C ALA A 38 -2.04 -11.11 19.36
N ILE A 39 -1.24 -10.34 18.62
CA ILE A 39 0.12 -9.98 19.00
C ILE A 39 0.11 -9.17 20.30
N SER A 40 -0.75 -8.17 20.42
CA SER A 40 -0.86 -7.34 21.61
C SER A 40 -1.22 -8.15 22.87
N ARG A 41 -2.09 -9.15 22.73
CA ARG A 41 -2.45 -10.08 23.83
C ARG A 41 -1.29 -10.98 24.23
N LEU A 42 -0.49 -11.45 23.28
CA LEU A 42 0.72 -12.23 23.58
C LEU A 42 1.74 -11.42 24.36
N TYR A 43 1.95 -10.15 24.01
CA TYR A 43 2.81 -9.24 24.75
C TYR A 43 2.27 -8.93 26.16
N ALA A 44 0.95 -8.77 26.30
CA ALA A 44 0.32 -8.53 27.59
C ALA A 44 0.42 -9.73 28.55
N GLN A 45 0.48 -10.95 28.03
CA GLN A 45 0.62 -12.19 28.82
C GLN A 45 2.06 -12.48 29.24
N ASN A 46 3.07 -11.90 28.57
CA ASN A 46 4.49 -12.09 28.86
C ASN A 46 5.21 -10.74 29.08
N PRO A 47 4.92 -10.00 30.20
CA PRO A 47 5.52 -8.69 30.43
C PRO A 47 7.03 -8.69 30.74
N GLY A 48 7.68 -9.86 30.74
CA GLY A 48 9.08 -10.02 31.16
C GLY A 48 10.10 -10.29 30.02
N GLU A 49 9.70 -10.65 28.84
CA GLU A 49 10.61 -10.73 27.70
C GLU A 49 10.57 -9.42 26.90
N LYS A 50 11.49 -8.52 27.27
CA LYS A 50 11.93 -7.50 26.32
C LYS A 50 12.60 -8.25 25.18
N THR A 51 11.80 -8.77 24.24
CA THR A 51 12.29 -9.08 22.92
C THR A 51 12.80 -7.76 22.37
N GLN A 52 14.13 -7.64 22.33
CA GLN A 52 14.77 -6.68 21.46
C GLN A 52 14.38 -7.09 20.05
N ASN A 53 13.15 -6.77 19.64
CA ASN A 53 12.91 -6.51 18.26
C ASN A 53 13.87 -5.35 17.97
N LYS A 54 14.98 -5.69 17.37
CA LYS A 54 15.73 -4.73 16.59
C LYS A 54 14.69 -4.12 15.65
N GLU A 55 14.13 -3.00 16.07
CA GLU A 55 13.90 -1.93 15.16
C GLU A 55 15.24 -1.79 14.42
N GLN A 56 15.34 -2.41 13.27
CA GLN A 56 16.23 -1.89 12.25
C GLN A 56 15.59 -0.61 11.71
N ALA A 57 15.26 0.31 12.62
CA ALA A 57 15.39 1.70 12.34
C ALA A 57 16.91 1.90 12.27
N GLY A 58 17.43 1.68 11.06
CA GLY A 58 18.75 2.08 10.74
C GLY A 58 18.94 3.54 11.15
N ALA A 59 20.14 3.77 11.62
CA ALA A 59 20.89 5.01 11.67
C ALA A 59 20.06 6.28 11.46
N SER A 60 20.16 7.18 12.41
CA SER A 60 19.90 8.61 12.29
C SER A 60 20.72 9.22 11.14
N SER A 61 20.31 8.96 9.91
CA SER A 61 20.55 9.85 8.79
C SER A 61 19.38 10.81 8.79
N GLU A 62 19.62 12.07 8.67
CA GLU A 62 18.59 13.08 8.36
C GLU A 62 17.71 12.49 7.26
N THR A 63 16.46 12.18 7.58
CA THR A 63 15.55 11.52 6.64
C THR A 63 15.31 12.53 5.53
N LYS A 64 15.94 12.33 4.38
CA LYS A 64 15.78 13.18 3.21
C LYS A 64 14.30 13.24 2.86
N LYS A 65 13.74 14.44 2.90
CA LYS A 65 12.37 14.68 2.48
C LYS A 65 12.35 15.17 1.04
N TYR A 66 11.34 14.75 0.33
CA TYR A 66 11.18 15.04 -1.08
C TYR A 66 10.04 16.03 -1.30
N LYS A 67 10.12 16.81 -2.36
CA LYS A 67 8.95 17.51 -2.87
C LYS A 67 8.03 16.49 -3.51
N LEU A 68 6.74 16.50 -3.14
CA LEU A 68 5.75 15.56 -3.64
C LEU A 68 5.76 15.52 -5.18
N PHE A 69 5.83 14.32 -5.76
CA PHE A 69 5.89 14.05 -7.20
C PHE A 69 7.05 14.77 -7.90
N SER A 70 8.16 15.01 -7.20
CA SER A 70 9.38 15.45 -7.86
C SER A 70 10.06 14.30 -8.60
N GLN A 71 10.81 14.62 -9.66
CA GLN A 71 11.58 13.62 -10.41
C GLN A 71 12.52 12.84 -9.48
N GLU A 72 13.14 13.53 -8.51
CA GLU A 72 14.03 12.91 -7.53
C GLU A 72 13.33 11.87 -6.65
N GLN A 73 12.10 12.17 -6.19
CA GLN A 73 11.28 11.21 -5.45
C GLN A 73 10.96 9.98 -6.30
N ILE A 74 10.54 10.19 -7.54
CA ILE A 74 10.18 9.11 -8.48
C ILE A 74 11.41 8.23 -8.78
N ASP A 75 12.56 8.83 -9.02
CA ASP A 75 13.81 8.10 -9.29
C ASP A 75 14.22 7.23 -8.08
N ASP A 76 14.03 7.73 -6.87
CA ASP A 76 14.36 6.97 -5.67
C ASP A 76 13.30 5.89 -5.37
N ILE A 77 12.01 6.11 -5.66
CA ILE A 77 10.97 5.05 -5.65
C ILE A 77 11.39 3.90 -6.57
N VAL A 78 11.79 4.19 -7.80
CA VAL A 78 12.24 3.17 -8.76
C VAL A 78 13.41 2.38 -8.22
N LYS A 79 14.41 3.06 -7.64
CA LYS A 79 15.60 2.40 -7.07
C LYS A 79 15.21 1.48 -5.90
N ILE A 80 14.40 1.97 -4.97
CA ILE A 80 13.99 1.23 -3.77
C ILE A 80 13.20 -0.01 -4.19
N VAL A 81 12.18 0.14 -5.04
CA VAL A 81 11.37 -0.98 -5.51
C VAL A 81 12.22 -2.01 -6.28
N ASN A 82 13.09 -1.56 -7.19
CA ASN A 82 13.90 -2.46 -8.00
C ASN A 82 15.04 -3.15 -7.22
N ASN A 83 15.43 -2.62 -6.05
CA ASN A 83 16.43 -3.24 -5.18
C ASN A 83 15.80 -4.12 -4.10
N ASP A 84 14.52 -3.97 -3.80
CA ASP A 84 13.84 -4.73 -2.76
C ASP A 84 13.73 -6.22 -3.13
N GLN A 85 14.25 -7.08 -2.25
CA GLN A 85 14.29 -8.52 -2.49
C GLN A 85 12.90 -9.14 -2.38
N GLN A 86 12.11 -8.68 -1.42
CA GLN A 86 10.75 -9.19 -1.21
C GLN A 86 9.85 -8.83 -2.39
N MET A 87 9.99 -7.62 -2.94
CA MET A 87 9.25 -7.21 -4.13
C MET A 87 9.57 -8.09 -5.35
N LYS A 88 10.86 -8.43 -5.55
CA LYS A 88 11.28 -9.35 -6.62
C LYS A 88 10.66 -10.74 -6.47
N GLU A 89 10.69 -11.28 -5.25
CA GLU A 89 10.12 -12.61 -4.95
C GLU A 89 8.60 -12.64 -5.14
N LEU A 90 7.89 -11.65 -4.61
CA LEU A 90 6.44 -11.52 -4.74
C LEU A 90 6.03 -11.30 -6.20
N GLY A 91 6.72 -10.42 -6.92
CA GLY A 91 6.46 -10.11 -8.31
C GLY A 91 6.65 -11.32 -9.22
N ALA A 92 7.78 -12.03 -9.07
CA ALA A 92 8.06 -13.26 -9.83
C ALA A 92 7.06 -14.38 -9.52
N LYS A 93 6.72 -14.59 -8.24
CA LYS A 93 5.75 -15.61 -7.81
C LYS A 93 4.36 -15.37 -8.38
N THR A 94 3.93 -14.12 -8.45
CA THR A 94 2.60 -13.73 -8.94
C THR A 94 2.58 -13.39 -10.43
N LYS A 95 3.74 -13.37 -11.09
CA LYS A 95 3.93 -12.91 -12.48
C LYS A 95 3.29 -11.53 -12.68
N MET A 96 3.63 -10.62 -11.78
CA MET A 96 3.04 -9.28 -11.75
C MET A 96 3.49 -8.49 -12.98
N THR A 97 2.56 -8.25 -13.88
CA THR A 97 2.74 -7.38 -15.05
C THR A 97 1.59 -6.39 -15.06
N MET A 98 1.87 -5.14 -14.74
CA MET A 98 0.86 -4.13 -14.43
C MET A 98 1.35 -2.74 -14.80
N ASP A 99 0.48 -1.92 -15.38
CA ASP A 99 0.68 -0.49 -15.54
C ASP A 99 -0.12 0.26 -14.45
N LEU A 100 0.60 0.91 -13.56
CA LEU A 100 0.05 1.69 -12.45
C LEU A 100 0.37 3.17 -12.64
N ALA A 101 -0.64 4.01 -12.71
CA ALA A 101 -0.49 5.46 -12.65
C ALA A 101 -0.89 6.01 -11.28
N VAL A 102 -0.17 7.03 -10.84
CA VAL A 102 -0.49 7.85 -9.67
C VAL A 102 -0.72 9.28 -10.13
N GLN A 103 -1.78 9.92 -9.63
CA GLN A 103 -2.18 11.25 -10.08
C GLN A 103 -2.50 12.16 -8.90
N LEU A 104 -2.03 13.40 -9.00
CA LEU A 104 -2.38 14.49 -8.11
C LEU A 104 -3.63 15.21 -8.65
N GLU A 105 -4.72 15.20 -7.87
CA GLU A 105 -6.02 15.69 -8.35
C GLU A 105 -6.02 17.20 -8.65
N GLU A 106 -5.28 17.99 -7.85
CA GLU A 106 -5.26 19.46 -7.99
C GLU A 106 -4.61 19.94 -9.29
N THR A 107 -3.59 19.22 -9.74
CA THR A 107 -2.78 19.66 -10.90
C THR A 107 -2.93 18.73 -12.10
N GLY A 108 -3.45 17.52 -11.90
CA GLY A 108 -3.45 16.45 -12.89
C GLY A 108 -2.06 15.87 -13.17
N ALA A 109 -1.04 16.25 -12.39
CA ALA A 109 0.30 15.69 -12.52
C ALA A 109 0.23 14.18 -12.31
N THR A 110 0.74 13.42 -13.29
CA THR A 110 0.63 11.97 -13.34
C THR A 110 1.99 11.34 -13.59
N TYR A 111 2.28 10.26 -12.86
CA TYR A 111 3.37 9.35 -13.16
C TYR A 111 2.82 7.95 -13.36
N SER A 112 3.32 7.25 -14.38
CA SER A 112 2.96 5.86 -14.65
C SER A 112 4.18 4.96 -14.53
N PHE A 113 3.99 3.79 -13.92
CA PHE A 113 5.00 2.78 -13.69
C PHE A 113 4.56 1.50 -14.37
N SER A 114 5.38 0.99 -15.30
CA SER A 114 5.17 -0.32 -15.92
C SER A 114 5.95 -1.36 -15.14
N PHE A 115 5.26 -2.33 -14.56
CA PHE A 115 5.85 -3.42 -13.80
C PHE A 115 5.98 -4.67 -14.64
N GLU A 116 7.14 -5.33 -14.57
CA GLU A 116 7.42 -6.64 -15.14
C GLU A 116 8.02 -7.53 -14.04
N ASP A 117 7.34 -8.62 -13.72
CA ASP A 117 7.71 -9.54 -12.63
C ASP A 117 8.06 -8.82 -11.31
N GLY A 118 7.29 -7.76 -10.99
CA GLY A 118 7.47 -6.97 -9.77
C GLY A 118 8.59 -5.93 -9.82
N ARG A 119 9.22 -5.71 -10.96
CA ARG A 119 10.21 -4.63 -11.16
C ARG A 119 9.61 -3.51 -11.99
N ILE A 120 9.95 -2.29 -11.67
CA ILE A 120 9.60 -1.15 -12.51
C ILE A 120 10.54 -1.15 -13.71
N ALA A 121 9.99 -1.50 -14.88
CA ALA A 121 10.71 -1.54 -16.15
C ALA A 121 10.72 -0.18 -16.85
N ASN A 122 9.65 0.60 -16.69
CA ASN A 122 9.52 1.92 -17.31
C ASN A 122 8.75 2.89 -16.42
N VAL A 123 9.09 4.18 -16.54
CA VAL A 123 8.36 5.28 -15.91
C VAL A 123 7.93 6.26 -17.01
N GLY A 124 6.68 6.69 -16.96
CA GLY A 124 6.10 7.64 -17.91
C GLY A 124 5.13 8.59 -17.23
N ASN A 125 4.26 9.18 -18.01
CA ASN A 125 3.19 10.05 -17.57
C ASN A 125 1.84 9.70 -18.24
N ASP A 126 1.67 8.42 -18.58
CA ASP A 126 0.46 7.93 -19.24
C ASP A 126 -0.72 7.89 -18.24
N THR A 127 -1.79 8.59 -18.58
CA THR A 127 -3.05 8.58 -17.83
C THR A 127 -3.96 7.42 -18.22
N GLY A 128 -3.62 6.68 -19.27
CA GLY A 128 -4.30 5.49 -19.76
C GLY A 128 -3.78 4.18 -19.17
N ALA A 129 -2.97 4.22 -18.13
CA ALA A 129 -2.50 3.04 -17.43
C ALA A 129 -3.66 2.15 -16.97
N GLU A 130 -3.42 0.84 -16.89
CA GLU A 130 -4.42 -0.14 -16.49
C GLU A 130 -5.05 0.16 -15.13
N PHE A 131 -4.22 0.66 -14.20
CA PHE A 131 -4.65 1.12 -12.87
C PHE A 131 -4.25 2.57 -12.67
N LEU A 132 -5.18 3.35 -12.14
CA LEU A 132 -4.93 4.75 -11.79
C LEU A 132 -5.36 4.99 -10.34
N ILE A 133 -4.42 5.45 -9.53
CA ILE A 133 -4.68 5.94 -8.18
C ILE A 133 -4.63 7.47 -8.22
N SER A 134 -5.74 8.13 -7.91
CA SER A 134 -5.79 9.57 -7.77
C SER A 134 -6.18 10.00 -6.37
N ALA A 135 -5.57 11.06 -5.88
CA ALA A 135 -5.89 11.65 -4.58
C ALA A 135 -5.47 13.11 -4.51
N PRO A 136 -6.03 13.89 -3.57
CA PRO A 136 -5.55 15.21 -3.22
C PRO A 136 -4.13 15.20 -2.63
N GLU A 137 -3.43 16.31 -2.74
CA GLU A 137 -2.06 16.48 -2.27
C GLU A 137 -1.87 16.10 -0.80
N ASN A 138 -2.79 16.54 0.08
CA ASN A 138 -2.73 16.24 1.50
C ASN A 138 -2.83 14.73 1.81
N ILE A 139 -3.57 13.97 1.01
CA ILE A 139 -3.69 12.53 1.17
C ILE A 139 -2.41 11.83 0.68
N TRP A 140 -1.85 12.23 -0.45
CA TRP A 140 -0.57 11.71 -0.91
C TRP A 140 0.56 11.98 0.11
N ARG A 141 0.59 13.17 0.71
CA ARG A 141 1.55 13.50 1.78
C ARG A 141 1.40 12.56 2.97
N ALA A 142 0.16 12.34 3.43
CA ALA A 142 -0.12 11.44 4.54
C ALA A 142 0.29 9.99 4.24
N VAL A 143 0.11 9.52 3.00
CA VAL A 143 0.55 8.19 2.56
C VAL A 143 2.07 8.06 2.56
N PHE A 144 2.80 8.98 1.91
CA PHE A 144 4.26 8.93 1.88
C PHE A 144 4.91 9.13 3.25
N ASN A 145 4.25 9.83 4.15
CA ASN A 145 4.70 10.02 5.54
C ASN A 145 4.22 8.93 6.50
N ARG A 146 3.58 7.86 6.00
CA ARG A 146 3.05 6.73 6.79
C ARG A 146 1.98 7.13 7.82
N GLU A 147 1.29 8.24 7.60
CA GLU A 147 0.20 8.70 8.47
C GLU A 147 -1.12 8.00 8.17
N ILE A 148 -1.30 7.55 6.93
CA ILE A 148 -2.45 6.76 6.48
C ILE A 148 -2.00 5.65 5.55
N ASP A 149 -2.54 4.46 5.77
CA ASP A 149 -2.34 3.35 4.86
C ASP A 149 -3.12 3.57 3.55
N PRO A 150 -2.53 3.32 2.35
CA PRO A 150 -3.19 3.51 1.07
C PRO A 150 -4.48 2.70 0.88
N PHE A 151 -4.53 1.46 1.38
CA PHE A 151 -5.75 0.65 1.32
C PHE A 151 -6.86 1.25 2.20
N VAL A 152 -6.49 1.73 3.40
CA VAL A 152 -7.42 2.44 4.28
C VAL A 152 -7.92 3.73 3.63
N ALA A 153 -7.02 4.50 3.00
CA ALA A 153 -7.38 5.72 2.29
C ALA A 153 -8.35 5.45 1.13
N THR A 154 -8.14 4.35 0.39
CA THR A 154 -9.03 3.91 -0.70
C THR A 154 -10.40 3.48 -0.15
N THR A 155 -10.43 2.67 0.91
CA THR A 155 -11.69 2.24 1.56
C THR A 155 -12.49 3.42 2.10
N GLN A 156 -11.81 4.45 2.60
CA GLN A 156 -12.44 5.68 3.09
C GLN A 156 -12.79 6.67 1.96
N LYS A 157 -12.60 6.29 0.71
CA LYS A 157 -12.82 7.15 -0.48
C LYS A 157 -12.00 8.45 -0.45
N LYS A 158 -10.87 8.44 0.26
CA LYS A 158 -9.89 9.53 0.25
C LYS A 158 -8.92 9.44 -0.92
N MET A 159 -8.73 8.22 -1.42
CA MET A 159 -8.03 7.91 -2.67
C MET A 159 -9.00 7.20 -3.62
N ASN A 160 -8.93 7.54 -4.89
CA ASN A 160 -9.71 6.88 -5.93
C ASN A 160 -8.82 5.90 -6.68
N LEU A 161 -9.23 4.63 -6.70
CA LEU A 161 -8.57 3.60 -7.49
C LEU A 161 -9.48 3.21 -8.67
N LYS A 162 -8.98 3.37 -9.89
CA LYS A 162 -9.63 2.92 -11.13
C LYS A 162 -8.85 1.76 -11.71
N GLY A 163 -9.55 0.78 -12.26
CA GLY A 163 -8.95 -0.40 -12.92
C GLY A 163 -9.77 -1.66 -12.69
N ASP A 164 -9.26 -2.80 -13.16
CA ASP A 164 -9.88 -4.12 -12.94
C ASP A 164 -9.49 -4.68 -11.56
N PHE A 165 -10.39 -4.54 -10.59
CA PHE A 165 -10.16 -4.98 -9.22
C PHE A 165 -9.98 -6.49 -9.08
N ALA A 166 -10.59 -7.30 -9.94
CA ALA A 166 -10.37 -8.75 -9.93
C ALA A 166 -8.92 -9.08 -10.31
N LYS A 167 -8.31 -8.25 -11.13
CA LYS A 167 -6.92 -8.39 -11.56
C LYS A 167 -5.95 -7.93 -10.47
N ILE A 168 -6.20 -6.77 -9.84
CA ILE A 168 -5.33 -6.25 -8.78
C ILE A 168 -5.34 -7.14 -7.53
N SER A 169 -6.44 -7.82 -7.24
CA SER A 169 -6.52 -8.72 -6.09
C SER A 169 -5.53 -9.90 -6.18
N LYS A 170 -5.15 -10.33 -7.39
CA LYS A 170 -4.11 -11.34 -7.61
C LYS A 170 -2.72 -10.85 -7.19
N TRP A 171 -2.52 -9.54 -7.21
CA TRP A 171 -1.26 -8.88 -6.91
C TRP A 171 -1.30 -8.11 -5.59
N TYR A 172 -2.26 -8.45 -4.70
CA TYR A 172 -2.38 -7.77 -3.40
C TYR A 172 -1.05 -7.70 -2.65
N ALA A 173 -0.36 -8.85 -2.50
CA ALA A 173 0.90 -8.90 -1.75
C ALA A 173 2.02 -8.01 -2.35
N PRO A 174 2.31 -8.03 -3.66
CA PRO A 174 3.28 -7.08 -4.22
C PRO A 174 2.79 -5.63 -4.19
N CYS A 175 1.48 -5.34 -4.33
CA CYS A 175 0.95 -3.98 -4.21
C CYS A 175 1.10 -3.44 -2.77
N SER A 176 0.82 -4.27 -1.77
CA SER A 176 1.06 -3.92 -0.36
C SER A 176 2.53 -3.59 -0.13
N ARG A 177 3.44 -4.39 -0.68
CA ARG A 177 4.89 -4.11 -0.57
C ARG A 177 5.30 -2.80 -1.24
N ILE A 178 4.75 -2.47 -2.41
CA ILE A 178 4.99 -1.17 -3.07
C ILE A 178 4.59 -0.02 -2.13
N PHE A 179 3.43 -0.11 -1.49
CA PHE A 179 2.95 0.94 -0.58
C PHE A 179 3.81 1.07 0.68
N GLU A 180 4.34 -0.04 1.22
CA GLU A 180 5.31 0.00 2.31
C GLU A 180 6.59 0.74 1.88
N LEU A 181 7.09 0.46 0.67
CA LEU A 181 8.29 1.08 0.12
C LEU A 181 8.10 2.58 -0.17
N TRP A 182 6.88 3.02 -0.53
CA TRP A 182 6.59 4.44 -0.67
C TRP A 182 6.82 5.23 0.63
N GLY A 183 6.61 4.62 1.78
CA GLY A 183 6.92 5.25 3.06
C GLY A 183 8.42 5.41 3.35
N GLU A 184 9.30 4.94 2.47
CA GLU A 184 10.76 5.16 2.56
C GLU A 184 11.21 6.44 1.84
N VAL A 185 10.31 7.09 1.11
CA VAL A 185 10.54 8.37 0.42
C VAL A 185 9.60 9.46 0.94
N PRO A 186 9.70 9.84 2.22
CA PRO A 186 8.80 10.79 2.84
C PRO A 186 8.86 12.17 2.18
N VAL A 187 7.76 12.91 2.23
CA VAL A 187 7.64 14.22 1.61
C VAL A 187 7.60 15.34 2.65
N GLU A 188 7.95 16.56 2.22
CA GLU A 188 7.89 17.77 3.04
C GLU A 188 6.47 18.10 3.51
#